data_3370af0a4fc15eaba72381833f745195
#
_entry.id   3370af0a4fc15eaba72381833f745195
#
_cell.length_a   1.000
_cell.length_b   1.000
_cell.length_c   1.000
_cell.angle_alpha   90.00
_cell.angle_beta   90.00
_cell.angle_gamma   90.00
#
_symmetry.space_group_name_H-M   'P 1'
#
loop_
_entity.id
_entity.type
_entity.pdbx_description
1 polymer ?
#
loop_
_entity_poly.entity_id
_entity_poly.type
_entity_poly.pdbx_seq_one_letter_code
_entity_poly.pdbx_strand_id
1 'polypeptide(L)'
;MAIHMLDDKALGIMKEMMEAFGPSGFEREVNALVKAYMEPIVDEILTDKLGTVAFSLKGEGPTVLVAGHTDEVGFIVSSITKEGYLTFNPLGGWWDQVLLAQRVVVRGRNGDVHGVIASKPPHILSPDERKKVVEKKDMYIDIGASSEEEVEEAGIKVGDPVVPWSPFSLIQDSKVAMAKAFDDRIGAFVIMEAMRRIKEQGIPHPNTVVGAATVQEEVGLRGAQTIAHKVDPDVAIVLEVDIAGDVPGIKPQEAQTKMGKGPGLITYDRSMIPNQPFKEFVIETAKQAQIPLQLSQMAGGGTDA
;
A
#
# COMPACT_ATOMS: atom_id res chain seq x y z
N MET A 1 -14.34 5.69 -4.84
CA MET A 1 -15.18 5.10 -5.93
C MET A 1 -16.04 4.01 -5.32
N ALA A 2 -17.33 3.95 -5.62
CA ALA A 2 -18.15 2.89 -5.05
C ALA A 2 -17.90 1.56 -5.80
N ILE A 3 -17.70 0.47 -5.08
CA ILE A 3 -17.32 -0.84 -5.65
C ILE A 3 -18.29 -1.30 -6.75
N HIS A 4 -19.58 -1.04 -6.60
CA HIS A 4 -20.58 -1.36 -7.61
C HIS A 4 -20.46 -0.57 -8.93
N MET A 5 -19.57 0.40 -9.02
CA MET A 5 -19.23 1.14 -10.24
C MET A 5 -18.03 0.54 -11.00
N LEU A 6 -17.39 -0.48 -10.42
CA LEU A 6 -16.33 -1.24 -11.07
C LEU A 6 -16.95 -2.32 -11.96
N ASP A 7 -16.41 -2.47 -13.16
CA ASP A 7 -16.66 -3.66 -13.96
C ASP A 7 -15.88 -4.87 -13.41
N ASP A 8 -16.21 -6.07 -13.91
CA ASP A 8 -15.59 -7.31 -13.43
C ASP A 8 -14.07 -7.33 -13.65
N LYS A 9 -13.58 -6.67 -14.72
CA LYS A 9 -12.15 -6.57 -15.01
C LYS A 9 -11.44 -5.71 -13.97
N ALA A 10 -12.01 -4.55 -13.64
CA ALA A 10 -11.45 -3.66 -12.62
C ALA A 10 -11.51 -4.28 -11.22
N LEU A 11 -12.61 -4.96 -10.88
CA LEU A 11 -12.71 -5.66 -9.60
C LEU A 11 -11.70 -6.82 -9.51
N GLY A 12 -11.50 -7.55 -10.62
CA GLY A 12 -10.54 -8.64 -10.72
C GLY A 12 -9.10 -8.17 -10.45
N ILE A 13 -8.62 -7.17 -11.16
CA ILE A 13 -7.26 -6.64 -10.97
C ILE A 13 -7.08 -6.01 -9.58
N MET A 14 -8.09 -5.31 -9.04
CA MET A 14 -8.02 -4.79 -7.68
C MET A 14 -7.81 -5.92 -6.68
N LYS A 15 -8.58 -7.01 -6.78
CA LYS A 15 -8.41 -8.17 -5.91
C LYS A 15 -7.01 -8.78 -6.05
N GLU A 16 -6.54 -9.02 -7.27
CA GLU A 16 -5.21 -9.59 -7.52
C GLU A 16 -4.09 -8.71 -6.94
N MET A 17 -4.19 -7.39 -7.10
CA MET A 17 -3.22 -6.45 -6.54
C MET A 17 -3.21 -6.48 -5.00
N MET A 18 -4.39 -6.51 -4.35
CA MET A 18 -4.46 -6.54 -2.89
C MET A 18 -3.93 -7.85 -2.31
N GLU A 19 -4.11 -8.98 -2.99
CA GLU A 19 -3.65 -10.30 -2.54
C GLU A 19 -2.18 -10.58 -2.88
N ALA A 20 -1.62 -9.94 -3.91
CA ALA A 20 -0.24 -10.14 -4.34
C ALA A 20 0.75 -9.95 -3.19
N PHE A 21 1.82 -10.73 -3.21
CA PHE A 21 2.91 -10.61 -2.26
C PHE A 21 3.82 -9.45 -2.64
N GLY A 22 4.09 -8.51 -1.72
CA GLY A 22 4.92 -7.36 -2.05
C GLY A 22 5.18 -6.40 -0.89
N PRO A 23 5.88 -6.81 0.18
CA PRO A 23 6.36 -5.85 1.17
C PRO A 23 7.50 -5.02 0.58
N SER A 24 7.82 -3.89 1.22
CA SER A 24 8.86 -2.96 0.75
C SER A 24 10.16 -3.67 0.34
N GLY A 25 10.58 -3.46 -0.90
CA GLY A 25 11.75 -4.09 -1.53
C GLY A 25 11.48 -5.43 -2.21
N PHE A 26 10.23 -5.94 -2.16
CA PHE A 26 9.82 -7.21 -2.74
C PHE A 26 8.56 -7.08 -3.62
N GLU A 27 8.32 -5.93 -4.23
CA GLU A 27 7.10 -5.55 -4.97
C GLU A 27 6.99 -6.19 -6.35
N ARG A 28 7.93 -7.06 -6.72
CA ARG A 28 8.04 -7.64 -8.08
C ARG A 28 6.74 -8.27 -8.58
N GLU A 29 6.00 -8.96 -7.71
CA GLU A 29 4.77 -9.65 -8.08
C GLU A 29 3.66 -8.65 -8.41
N VAL A 30 3.41 -7.68 -7.54
CA VAL A 30 2.37 -6.67 -7.76
C VAL A 30 2.71 -5.77 -8.94
N ASN A 31 3.99 -5.40 -9.12
CA ASN A 31 4.43 -4.58 -10.26
C ASN A 31 4.37 -5.33 -11.60
N ALA A 32 4.48 -6.65 -11.59
CA ALA A 32 4.22 -7.46 -12.78
C ALA A 32 2.73 -7.44 -13.17
N LEU A 33 1.81 -7.47 -12.21
CA LEU A 33 0.38 -7.29 -12.45
C LEU A 33 0.06 -5.92 -13.04
N VAL A 34 0.60 -4.85 -12.45
CA VAL A 34 0.45 -3.48 -12.96
C VAL A 34 0.91 -3.39 -14.41
N LYS A 35 2.10 -3.90 -14.70
CA LYS A 35 2.67 -3.88 -16.05
C LYS A 35 1.77 -4.65 -17.03
N ALA A 36 1.41 -5.88 -16.71
CA ALA A 36 0.59 -6.72 -17.59
C ALA A 36 -0.79 -6.10 -17.88
N TYR A 37 -1.39 -5.46 -16.86
CA TYR A 37 -2.69 -4.81 -17.01
C TYR A 37 -2.61 -3.55 -17.88
N MET A 38 -1.55 -2.74 -17.72
CA MET A 38 -1.41 -1.45 -18.41
C MET A 38 -0.82 -1.57 -19.82
N GLU A 39 -0.04 -2.60 -20.13
CA GLU A 39 0.65 -2.77 -21.42
C GLU A 39 -0.28 -2.63 -22.64
N PRO A 40 -1.50 -3.19 -22.69
CA PRO A 40 -2.42 -3.02 -23.83
C PRO A 40 -3.16 -1.66 -23.84
N ILE A 41 -3.00 -0.82 -22.84
CA ILE A 41 -3.77 0.41 -22.63
C ILE A 41 -2.95 1.65 -22.98
N VAL A 42 -1.70 1.66 -22.59
CA VAL A 42 -0.83 2.86 -22.60
C VAL A 42 0.11 2.89 -23.81
N ASP A 43 0.68 4.06 -24.07
CA ASP A 43 1.58 4.25 -25.20
C ASP A 43 3.03 3.83 -24.88
N GLU A 44 3.41 3.86 -23.59
CA GLU A 44 4.75 3.51 -23.13
C GLU A 44 4.75 3.01 -21.69
N ILE A 45 5.60 2.03 -21.40
CA ILE A 45 5.91 1.57 -20.03
C ILE A 45 7.42 1.70 -19.83
N LEU A 46 7.79 2.29 -18.69
CA LEU A 46 9.18 2.36 -18.26
C LEU A 46 9.31 1.86 -16.80
N THR A 47 10.49 1.38 -16.47
CA THR A 47 10.83 0.99 -15.10
C THR A 47 12.11 1.70 -14.70
N ASP A 48 12.22 2.05 -13.42
CA ASP A 48 13.48 2.52 -12.88
C ASP A 48 14.32 1.35 -12.33
N LYS A 49 15.52 1.68 -11.79
CA LYS A 49 16.42 0.65 -11.24
C LYS A 49 15.98 0.17 -9.86
N LEU A 50 15.09 0.87 -9.19
CA LEU A 50 14.56 0.48 -7.89
C LEU A 50 13.38 -0.48 -8.02
N GLY A 51 12.68 -0.44 -9.17
CA GLY A 51 11.57 -1.34 -9.47
C GLY A 51 10.23 -0.65 -9.70
N THR A 52 10.15 0.68 -9.57
CA THR A 52 8.95 1.46 -9.90
C THR A 52 8.54 1.23 -11.34
N VAL A 53 7.26 1.01 -11.58
CA VAL A 53 6.66 0.89 -12.91
C VAL A 53 5.91 2.17 -13.23
N ALA A 54 6.32 2.87 -14.27
CA ALA A 54 5.59 4.01 -14.81
C ALA A 54 5.03 3.69 -16.20
N PHE A 55 3.87 4.26 -16.50
CA PHE A 55 3.14 4.01 -17.74
C PHE A 55 2.47 5.31 -18.21
N SER A 56 2.50 5.61 -19.51
CA SER A 56 2.10 6.93 -20.00
C SER A 56 1.10 6.89 -21.17
N LEU A 57 0.22 7.90 -21.16
CA LEU A 57 -0.56 8.34 -22.31
C LEU A 57 0.05 9.65 -22.82
N LYS A 58 0.54 9.65 -24.07
CA LYS A 58 1.28 10.78 -24.64
C LYS A 58 0.35 11.92 -25.04
N GLY A 59 0.76 13.14 -24.74
CA GLY A 59 0.19 14.38 -25.19
C GLY A 59 1.28 15.39 -25.52
N GLU A 60 0.91 16.55 -26.06
CA GLU A 60 1.86 17.61 -26.46
C GLU A 60 2.07 18.67 -25.36
N GLY A 61 1.23 18.66 -24.33
CA GLY A 61 1.27 19.62 -23.23
C GLY A 61 2.18 19.18 -22.07
N PRO A 62 2.12 19.90 -20.94
CA PRO A 62 2.92 19.58 -19.76
C PRO A 62 2.77 18.14 -19.29
N THR A 63 3.82 17.61 -18.70
CA THR A 63 3.84 16.25 -18.13
C THR A 63 3.24 16.26 -16.73
N VAL A 64 2.19 15.48 -16.53
CA VAL A 64 1.54 15.27 -15.23
C VAL A 64 1.87 13.87 -14.74
N LEU A 65 2.57 13.78 -13.63
CA LEU A 65 2.81 12.52 -12.91
C LEU A 65 1.70 12.28 -11.90
N VAL A 66 1.14 11.08 -11.89
CA VAL A 66 0.21 10.63 -10.85
C VAL A 66 0.78 9.38 -10.22
N ALA A 67 1.13 9.41 -8.94
CA ALA A 67 1.83 8.35 -8.25
C ALA A 67 0.99 7.75 -7.12
N GLY A 68 1.19 6.45 -6.85
CA GLY A 68 0.68 5.71 -5.71
C GLY A 68 1.56 4.48 -5.50
N HIS A 69 1.77 4.06 -4.24
CA HIS A 69 2.73 3.00 -3.98
C HIS A 69 2.13 1.59 -4.00
N THR A 70 2.99 0.61 -4.26
CA THR A 70 2.60 -0.80 -4.39
C THR A 70 3.17 -1.69 -3.31
N ASP A 71 4.17 -1.22 -2.56
CA ASP A 71 4.62 -1.94 -1.38
C ASP A 71 3.57 -1.90 -0.26
N GLU A 72 3.64 -2.89 0.58
CA GLU A 72 2.83 -3.00 1.78
C GLU A 72 3.73 -3.13 3.00
N VAL A 73 3.25 -2.72 4.16
CA VAL A 73 3.91 -3.00 5.43
C VAL A 73 4.05 -4.51 5.63
N GLY A 74 5.19 -4.93 6.12
CA GLY A 74 5.48 -6.35 6.35
C GLY A 74 6.60 -6.55 7.36
N PHE A 75 7.30 -7.66 7.21
CA PHE A 75 8.44 -7.99 8.05
C PHE A 75 9.53 -8.68 7.21
N ILE A 76 10.73 -8.75 7.79
CA ILE A 76 11.85 -9.51 7.26
C ILE A 76 12.39 -10.44 8.35
N VAL A 77 12.64 -11.70 8.02
CA VAL A 77 13.21 -12.67 8.97
C VAL A 77 14.58 -12.19 9.42
N SER A 78 14.77 -12.03 10.73
CA SER A 78 16.03 -11.53 11.31
C SER A 78 16.91 -12.63 11.91
N SER A 79 16.30 -13.69 12.46
CA SER A 79 17.03 -14.91 12.88
C SER A 79 16.09 -16.11 12.95
N ILE A 80 16.65 -17.30 13.01
CA ILE A 80 15.97 -18.58 13.21
C ILE A 80 16.46 -19.13 14.53
N THR A 81 15.53 -19.59 15.39
CA THR A 81 15.90 -20.22 16.66
C THR A 81 16.13 -21.72 16.48
N LYS A 82 16.86 -22.34 17.40
CA LYS A 82 17.11 -23.79 17.41
C LYS A 82 15.82 -24.60 17.48
N GLU A 83 14.77 -24.02 18.03
CA GLU A 83 13.44 -24.63 18.17
C GLU A 83 12.53 -24.38 16.96
N GLY A 84 13.05 -23.77 15.88
CA GLY A 84 12.31 -23.57 14.63
C GLY A 84 11.43 -22.31 14.57
N TYR A 85 11.56 -21.36 15.49
CA TYR A 85 10.84 -20.08 15.43
C TYR A 85 11.63 -19.03 14.68
N LEU A 86 10.91 -18.10 14.04
CA LEU A 86 11.53 -16.97 13.32
C LEU A 86 11.39 -15.69 14.15
N THR A 87 12.49 -14.98 14.38
CA THR A 87 12.44 -13.59 14.80
C THR A 87 12.36 -12.69 13.56
N PHE A 88 11.88 -11.46 13.70
CA PHE A 88 11.64 -10.59 12.58
C PHE A 88 11.88 -9.12 12.89
N ASN A 89 12.20 -8.35 11.85
CA ASN A 89 12.21 -6.89 11.88
C ASN A 89 11.03 -6.36 11.03
N PRO A 90 10.42 -5.22 11.39
CA PRO A 90 9.37 -4.63 10.58
C PRO A 90 9.93 -4.01 9.29
N LEU A 91 9.13 -4.08 8.23
CA LEU A 91 9.20 -3.26 7.04
C LEU A 91 8.00 -2.33 7.09
N GLY A 92 8.25 -1.02 7.21
CA GLY A 92 7.21 -0.03 7.45
C GLY A 92 6.78 0.12 8.92
N GLY A 93 5.74 0.90 9.14
CA GLY A 93 5.24 1.26 10.46
C GLY A 93 4.28 0.23 11.05
N TRP A 94 4.62 -0.40 12.15
CA TRP A 94 3.76 -1.35 12.84
C TRP A 94 3.52 -0.95 14.30
N TRP A 95 2.25 -0.98 14.72
CA TRP A 95 1.88 -0.86 16.11
C TRP A 95 1.88 -2.23 16.79
N ASP A 96 2.67 -2.40 17.84
CA ASP A 96 2.91 -3.69 18.49
C ASP A 96 1.62 -4.41 18.94
N GLN A 97 0.60 -3.65 19.35
CA GLN A 97 -0.65 -4.20 19.87
C GLN A 97 -1.50 -4.95 18.83
N VAL A 98 -1.28 -4.73 17.53
CA VAL A 98 -2.06 -5.39 16.48
C VAL A 98 -1.38 -6.61 15.88
N LEU A 99 -0.18 -6.97 16.37
CA LEU A 99 0.65 -8.02 15.78
C LEU A 99 0.32 -9.43 16.29
N LEU A 100 0.05 -9.58 17.59
CA LEU A 100 -0.22 -10.88 18.18
C LEU A 100 -1.43 -11.56 17.55
N ALA A 101 -1.29 -12.85 17.25
CA ALA A 101 -2.25 -13.69 16.55
C ALA A 101 -2.50 -13.34 15.07
N GLN A 102 -1.74 -12.38 14.49
CA GLN A 102 -1.78 -12.16 13.04
C GLN A 102 -1.23 -13.40 12.33
N ARG A 103 -2.00 -13.88 11.35
CA ARG A 103 -1.53 -14.87 10.39
C ARG A 103 -0.64 -14.17 9.36
N VAL A 104 0.43 -14.83 9.00
CA VAL A 104 1.42 -14.29 8.05
C VAL A 104 1.79 -15.33 7.00
N VAL A 105 2.37 -14.85 5.91
CA VAL A 105 3.01 -15.66 4.87
C VAL A 105 4.48 -15.29 4.82
N VAL A 106 5.34 -16.27 5.00
CA VAL A 106 6.78 -16.14 4.80
C VAL A 106 7.12 -16.67 3.41
N ARG A 107 7.77 -15.88 2.57
CA ARG A 107 8.15 -16.30 1.22
C ARG A 107 9.61 -16.75 1.19
N GLY A 108 9.83 -18.04 1.21
CA GLY A 108 11.12 -18.67 1.06
C GLY A 108 11.40 -19.13 -0.38
N ARG A 109 12.56 -19.76 -0.60
CA ARG A 109 12.98 -20.27 -1.93
C ARG A 109 12.05 -21.37 -2.48
N ASN A 110 11.37 -22.11 -1.63
CA ASN A 110 10.48 -23.22 -2.00
C ASN A 110 9.02 -22.77 -2.16
N GLY A 111 8.72 -21.47 -1.99
CA GLY A 111 7.38 -20.90 -2.04
C GLY A 111 6.92 -20.33 -0.70
N ASP A 112 5.61 -20.19 -0.56
CA ASP A 112 4.96 -19.54 0.56
C ASP A 112 4.72 -20.51 1.70
N VAL A 113 5.08 -20.11 2.93
CA VAL A 113 4.85 -20.85 4.16
C VAL A 113 3.99 -20.00 5.09
N HIS A 114 2.87 -20.57 5.55
CA HIS A 114 2.00 -19.90 6.50
C HIS A 114 2.55 -19.98 7.92
N GLY A 115 2.38 -18.89 8.68
CA GLY A 115 2.75 -18.81 10.07
C GLY A 115 1.81 -17.93 10.89
N VAL A 116 2.10 -17.82 12.17
CA VAL A 116 1.38 -16.94 13.09
C VAL A 116 2.35 -16.19 14.00
N ILE A 117 2.10 -14.91 14.23
CA ILE A 117 2.88 -14.13 15.20
C ILE A 117 2.41 -14.47 16.62
N ALA A 118 3.33 -14.88 17.45
CA ALA A 118 3.09 -15.29 18.82
C ALA A 118 4.11 -14.67 19.79
N SER A 119 3.87 -14.87 21.08
CA SER A 119 4.79 -14.51 22.17
C SER A 119 4.63 -15.46 23.33
N LYS A 120 5.39 -15.24 24.41
CA LYS A 120 5.21 -15.95 25.67
C LYS A 120 3.74 -15.94 26.11
N PRO A 121 3.11 -17.09 26.36
CA PRO A 121 1.68 -17.17 26.64
C PRO A 121 1.31 -16.55 27.99
N PRO A 122 0.12 -15.94 28.10
CA PRO A 122 -0.28 -15.17 29.30
C PRO A 122 -0.39 -16.03 30.56
N HIS A 123 -0.54 -17.34 30.44
CA HIS A 123 -0.67 -18.27 31.58
C HIS A 123 0.59 -18.36 32.45
N ILE A 124 1.75 -18.07 31.87
CA ILE A 124 3.04 -18.11 32.57
C ILE A 124 3.66 -16.72 32.76
N LEU A 125 2.91 -15.65 32.43
CA LEU A 125 3.29 -14.27 32.73
C LEU A 125 2.94 -13.90 34.18
N SER A 126 3.78 -13.11 34.82
CA SER A 126 3.46 -12.46 36.09
C SER A 126 2.30 -11.46 35.93
N PRO A 127 1.60 -11.07 37.03
CA PRO A 127 0.54 -10.08 36.96
C PRO A 127 0.96 -8.73 36.35
N ASP A 128 2.22 -8.32 36.54
CA ASP A 128 2.73 -7.06 35.99
C ASP A 128 3.14 -7.16 34.53
N GLU A 129 3.67 -8.29 34.09
CA GLU A 129 3.92 -8.55 32.66
C GLU A 129 2.62 -8.53 31.85
N ARG A 130 1.51 -9.11 32.38
CA ARG A 130 0.22 -9.11 31.72
C ARG A 130 -0.38 -7.74 31.44
N LYS A 131 0.04 -6.70 32.18
CA LYS A 131 -0.44 -5.33 32.00
C LYS A 131 0.34 -4.55 30.94
N LYS A 132 1.48 -5.08 30.49
CA LYS A 132 2.34 -4.43 29.50
C LYS A 132 1.96 -4.84 28.10
N VAL A 133 2.15 -3.92 27.15
CA VAL A 133 2.13 -4.26 25.72
C VAL A 133 3.35 -5.14 25.43
N VAL A 134 3.13 -6.24 24.73
CA VAL A 134 4.24 -7.07 24.25
C VAL A 134 4.94 -6.32 23.12
N GLU A 135 6.21 -6.07 23.27
CA GLU A 135 7.01 -5.39 22.24
C GLU A 135 7.38 -6.37 21.11
N LYS A 136 7.53 -5.87 19.89
CA LYS A 136 7.92 -6.68 18.71
C LYS A 136 9.15 -7.56 18.94
N LYS A 137 10.12 -7.06 19.68
CA LYS A 137 11.36 -7.83 20.02
C LYS A 137 11.13 -9.10 20.83
N ASP A 138 9.96 -9.19 21.52
CA ASP A 138 9.54 -10.33 22.35
C ASP A 138 8.54 -11.23 21.62
N MET A 139 8.31 -10.98 20.32
CA MET A 139 7.46 -11.77 19.45
C MET A 139 8.29 -12.65 18.52
N TYR A 140 7.66 -13.70 18.02
CA TYR A 140 8.23 -14.60 17.02
C TYR A 140 7.14 -15.07 16.07
N ILE A 141 7.55 -15.58 14.91
CA ILE A 141 6.65 -16.26 13.97
C ILE A 141 6.81 -17.77 14.16
N ASP A 142 5.70 -18.44 14.38
CA ASP A 142 5.59 -19.89 14.42
C ASP A 142 5.09 -20.36 13.06
N ILE A 143 5.87 -21.19 12.38
CA ILE A 143 5.54 -21.84 11.09
C ILE A 143 5.28 -23.33 11.24
N GLY A 144 5.26 -23.85 12.48
CA GLY A 144 5.07 -25.27 12.79
C GLY A 144 6.34 -26.11 12.69
N ALA A 145 7.52 -25.51 12.50
CA ALA A 145 8.79 -26.21 12.55
C ALA A 145 9.23 -26.47 14.01
N SER A 146 9.99 -27.55 14.23
CA SER A 146 10.48 -27.99 15.53
C SER A 146 12.00 -27.81 15.67
N SER A 147 12.69 -27.44 14.62
CA SER A 147 14.13 -27.18 14.59
C SER A 147 14.53 -26.21 13.49
N GLU A 148 15.75 -25.68 13.59
CA GLU A 148 16.35 -24.81 12.57
C GLU A 148 16.46 -25.53 11.22
N GLU A 149 16.81 -26.82 11.24
CA GLU A 149 16.92 -27.65 10.04
C GLU A 149 15.58 -27.77 9.30
N GLU A 150 14.46 -27.96 10.02
CA GLU A 150 13.13 -28.00 9.40
C GLU A 150 12.75 -26.66 8.76
N VAL A 151 13.18 -25.53 9.32
CA VAL A 151 13.00 -24.21 8.72
C VAL A 151 13.79 -24.10 7.42
N GLU A 152 15.04 -24.56 7.40
CA GLU A 152 15.89 -24.55 6.21
C GLU A 152 15.33 -25.50 5.13
N GLU A 153 14.80 -26.68 5.50
CA GLU A 153 14.11 -27.61 4.60
C GLU A 153 12.85 -27.00 4.00
N ALA A 154 12.10 -26.19 4.75
CA ALA A 154 10.99 -25.39 4.24
C ALA A 154 11.43 -24.31 3.24
N GLY A 155 12.74 -24.04 3.15
CA GLY A 155 13.33 -23.10 2.23
C GLY A 155 13.41 -21.67 2.75
N ILE A 156 13.22 -21.47 4.05
CA ILE A 156 13.24 -20.16 4.71
C ILE A 156 14.65 -19.87 5.23
N LYS A 157 15.07 -18.63 5.11
CA LYS A 157 16.34 -18.11 5.62
C LYS A 157 16.21 -16.70 6.16
N VAL A 158 17.22 -16.26 6.87
CA VAL A 158 17.37 -14.85 7.27
C VAL A 158 17.36 -13.94 6.06
N GLY A 159 16.58 -12.87 6.13
CA GLY A 159 16.35 -11.93 5.03
C GLY A 159 15.12 -12.24 4.16
N ASP A 160 14.44 -13.34 4.39
CA ASP A 160 13.21 -13.65 3.66
C ASP A 160 12.05 -12.76 4.12
N PRO A 161 11.22 -12.28 3.18
CA PRO A 161 10.13 -11.35 3.47
C PRO A 161 8.90 -12.06 4.03
N VAL A 162 8.13 -11.31 4.81
CA VAL A 162 6.89 -11.77 5.44
C VAL A 162 5.81 -10.71 5.27
N VAL A 163 4.60 -11.14 4.94
CA VAL A 163 3.42 -10.27 4.85
C VAL A 163 2.26 -10.79 5.70
N PRO A 164 1.35 -9.93 6.14
CA PRO A 164 0.07 -10.36 6.71
C PRO A 164 -0.72 -11.23 5.72
N TRP A 165 -1.41 -12.24 6.24
CA TRP A 165 -2.36 -13.01 5.46
C TRP A 165 -3.78 -12.52 5.72
N SER A 166 -4.26 -11.64 4.83
CA SER A 166 -5.61 -11.07 4.88
C SER A 166 -6.20 -11.05 3.45
N PRO A 167 -6.87 -12.14 3.05
CA PRO A 167 -7.40 -12.28 1.70
C PRO A 167 -8.50 -11.25 1.44
N PHE A 168 -8.64 -10.86 0.16
CA PHE A 168 -9.66 -9.93 -0.29
C PHE A 168 -11.08 -10.47 -0.02
N SER A 169 -11.92 -9.64 0.55
CA SER A 169 -13.30 -9.95 0.84
C SER A 169 -14.21 -8.75 0.58
N LEU A 170 -15.39 -9.00 0.03
CA LEU A 170 -16.46 -8.02 -0.04
C LEU A 170 -17.40 -8.23 1.15
N ILE A 171 -17.65 -7.18 1.90
CA ILE A 171 -18.52 -7.17 3.07
C ILE A 171 -19.67 -6.17 2.87
N GLN A 172 -20.66 -6.17 3.75
CA GLN A 172 -21.81 -5.27 3.70
C GLN A 172 -22.54 -5.29 2.35
N ASP A 173 -22.98 -6.46 1.92
CA ASP A 173 -23.66 -6.66 0.62
C ASP A 173 -22.81 -6.15 -0.56
N SER A 174 -21.52 -6.45 -0.54
CA SER A 174 -20.55 -6.07 -1.59
C SER A 174 -20.33 -4.56 -1.75
N LYS A 175 -20.61 -3.77 -0.71
CA LYS A 175 -20.38 -2.31 -0.73
C LYS A 175 -19.00 -1.90 -0.25
N VAL A 176 -18.35 -2.73 0.56
CA VAL A 176 -17.04 -2.45 1.16
C VAL A 176 -16.09 -3.60 0.85
N ALA A 177 -14.90 -3.28 0.38
CA ALA A 177 -13.82 -4.24 0.23
C ALA A 177 -12.92 -4.21 1.49
N MET A 178 -12.48 -5.38 1.88
CA MET A 178 -11.54 -5.59 2.98
C MET A 178 -10.41 -6.51 2.51
N ALA A 179 -9.17 -6.06 2.69
CA ALA A 179 -7.95 -6.83 2.40
C ALA A 179 -6.75 -6.20 3.10
N LYS A 180 -5.59 -6.84 2.98
CA LYS A 180 -4.30 -6.18 3.22
C LYS A 180 -4.00 -5.16 2.10
N ALA A 181 -2.99 -4.34 2.30
CA ALA A 181 -2.35 -3.52 1.25
C ALA A 181 -3.27 -2.52 0.51
N PHE A 182 -4.43 -2.13 1.07
CA PHE A 182 -5.17 -0.97 0.55
C PHE A 182 -4.32 0.30 0.62
N ASP A 183 -3.48 0.41 1.61
CA ASP A 183 -2.37 1.31 1.72
C ASP A 183 -1.17 0.74 0.94
N ASP A 184 -0.74 1.34 -0.19
CA ASP A 184 -1.54 2.29 -1.01
C ASP A 184 -1.76 1.72 -2.42
N ARG A 185 -1.87 0.39 -2.53
CA ARG A 185 -2.22 -0.23 -3.83
C ARG A 185 -3.54 0.28 -4.40
N ILE A 186 -4.40 0.86 -3.54
CA ILE A 186 -5.64 1.48 -4.03
C ILE A 186 -5.34 2.75 -4.82
N GLY A 187 -4.35 3.54 -4.44
CA GLY A 187 -3.89 4.70 -5.21
C GLY A 187 -3.36 4.27 -6.57
N ALA A 188 -2.45 3.29 -6.61
CA ALA A 188 -1.95 2.72 -7.85
C ALA A 188 -3.09 2.18 -8.74
N PHE A 189 -4.07 1.45 -8.18
CA PHE A 189 -5.26 0.96 -8.88
C PHE A 189 -6.11 2.11 -9.46
N VAL A 190 -6.35 3.16 -8.68
CA VAL A 190 -7.15 4.32 -9.14
C VAL A 190 -6.49 5.01 -10.31
N ILE A 191 -5.17 5.13 -10.33
CA ILE A 191 -4.39 5.67 -11.45
C ILE A 191 -4.60 4.82 -12.70
N MET A 192 -4.43 3.50 -12.58
CA MET A 192 -4.61 2.54 -13.66
C MET A 192 -6.01 2.64 -14.28
N GLU A 193 -7.05 2.68 -13.45
CA GLU A 193 -8.44 2.79 -13.89
C GLU A 193 -8.78 4.15 -14.50
N ALA A 194 -8.21 5.24 -13.98
CA ALA A 194 -8.38 6.56 -14.58
C ALA A 194 -7.78 6.59 -16.00
N MET A 195 -6.57 6.07 -16.18
CA MET A 195 -5.92 6.03 -17.49
C MET A 195 -6.61 5.07 -18.46
N ARG A 196 -7.08 3.91 -17.98
CA ARG A 196 -7.91 3.01 -18.78
C ARG A 196 -9.16 3.73 -19.31
N ARG A 197 -9.88 4.44 -18.45
CA ARG A 197 -11.08 5.18 -18.84
C ARG A 197 -10.78 6.32 -19.82
N ILE A 198 -9.69 7.05 -19.63
CA ILE A 198 -9.26 8.08 -20.58
C ILE A 198 -9.08 7.47 -21.97
N LYS A 199 -8.36 6.33 -22.06
CA LYS A 199 -8.10 5.64 -23.34
C LYS A 199 -9.37 5.05 -23.96
N GLU A 200 -10.14 4.28 -23.21
CA GLU A 200 -11.32 3.56 -23.72
C GLU A 200 -12.46 4.50 -24.11
N GLN A 201 -12.64 5.59 -23.41
CA GLN A 201 -13.68 6.58 -23.68
C GLN A 201 -13.23 7.69 -24.65
N GLY A 202 -11.98 7.68 -25.07
CA GLY A 202 -11.41 8.70 -25.96
C GLY A 202 -11.45 10.10 -25.35
N ILE A 203 -11.23 10.22 -24.03
CA ILE A 203 -11.26 11.51 -23.34
C ILE A 203 -10.07 12.35 -23.82
N PRO A 204 -10.31 13.54 -24.39
CA PRO A 204 -9.23 14.41 -24.81
C PRO A 204 -8.33 14.81 -23.62
N HIS A 205 -7.04 14.63 -23.79
CA HIS A 205 -6.05 15.08 -22.82
C HIS A 205 -4.86 15.73 -23.54
N PRO A 206 -4.65 17.04 -23.42
CA PRO A 206 -3.53 17.69 -24.06
C PRO A 206 -2.19 17.38 -23.39
N ASN A 207 -2.22 16.98 -22.12
CA ASN A 207 -1.05 16.68 -21.31
C ASN A 207 -0.51 15.28 -21.57
N THR A 208 0.80 15.09 -21.43
CA THR A 208 1.34 13.74 -21.19
C THR A 208 0.98 13.34 -19.77
N VAL A 209 0.19 12.25 -19.63
CA VAL A 209 -0.19 11.71 -18.32
C VAL A 209 0.67 10.50 -18.03
N VAL A 210 1.42 10.54 -16.95
CA VAL A 210 2.28 9.44 -16.48
C VAL A 210 1.72 8.92 -15.16
N GLY A 211 1.25 7.67 -15.16
CA GLY A 211 0.96 6.96 -13.92
C GLY A 211 2.23 6.27 -13.40
N ALA A 212 2.41 6.21 -12.10
CA ALA A 212 3.52 5.52 -11.46
C ALA A 212 3.06 4.66 -10.30
N ALA A 213 3.38 3.37 -10.36
CA ALA A 213 3.27 2.39 -9.30
C ALA A 213 4.63 2.36 -8.58
N THR A 214 4.77 3.16 -7.53
CA THR A 214 6.03 3.39 -6.81
C THR A 214 6.33 2.23 -5.85
N VAL A 215 7.57 2.15 -5.39
CA VAL A 215 8.07 1.10 -4.51
C VAL A 215 8.77 1.68 -3.28
N GLN A 216 8.82 0.91 -2.18
CA GLN A 216 9.54 1.28 -0.96
C GLN A 216 9.11 2.63 -0.36
N GLU A 217 7.84 2.97 -0.45
CA GLU A 217 7.27 4.12 0.22
C GLU A 217 7.37 3.98 1.73
N GLU A 218 6.91 2.86 2.27
CA GLU A 218 6.79 2.53 3.70
C GLU A 218 8.11 2.53 4.47
N VAL A 219 9.22 2.47 3.74
CA VAL A 219 10.58 2.48 4.32
C VAL A 219 11.38 3.74 3.95
N GLY A 220 10.68 4.79 3.48
CA GLY A 220 11.27 6.12 3.31
C GLY A 220 11.05 6.80 1.95
N LEU A 221 9.89 6.68 1.33
CA LEU A 221 9.44 7.45 0.15
C LEU A 221 10.39 7.33 -1.05
N ARG A 222 10.95 6.12 -1.29
CA ARG A 222 12.14 5.99 -2.15
C ARG A 222 11.79 5.95 -3.64
N GLY A 223 10.74 5.23 -4.01
CA GLY A 223 10.35 5.04 -5.40
C GLY A 223 9.87 6.33 -6.06
N ALA A 224 9.15 7.17 -5.31
CA ALA A 224 8.71 8.47 -5.80
C ALA A 224 9.88 9.37 -6.20
N GLN A 225 10.94 9.43 -5.38
CA GLN A 225 12.12 10.22 -5.67
C GLN A 225 12.83 9.77 -6.96
N THR A 226 12.96 8.46 -7.16
CA THR A 226 13.66 7.93 -8.34
C THR A 226 12.85 8.10 -9.62
N ILE A 227 11.53 7.92 -9.54
CA ILE A 227 10.67 8.05 -10.72
C ILE A 227 10.42 9.52 -11.09
N ALA A 228 10.27 10.41 -10.12
CA ALA A 228 10.14 11.83 -10.37
C ALA A 228 11.38 12.37 -11.10
N HIS A 229 12.58 11.96 -10.67
CA HIS A 229 13.82 12.34 -11.37
C HIS A 229 13.89 11.80 -12.80
N LYS A 230 13.34 10.61 -13.04
CA LYS A 230 13.37 9.98 -14.37
C LYS A 230 12.33 10.56 -15.33
N VAL A 231 11.15 10.90 -14.82
CA VAL A 231 10.02 11.46 -15.60
C VAL A 231 10.16 12.95 -15.78
N ASP A 232 10.76 13.68 -14.83
CA ASP A 232 10.90 15.15 -14.78
C ASP A 232 9.56 15.87 -15.03
N PRO A 233 8.52 15.63 -14.19
CA PRO A 233 7.18 16.13 -14.44
C PRO A 233 7.06 17.63 -14.14
N ASP A 234 6.19 18.33 -14.90
CA ASP A 234 5.81 19.73 -14.61
C ASP A 234 4.89 19.81 -13.38
N VAL A 235 4.08 18.77 -13.16
CA VAL A 235 3.12 18.66 -12.04
C VAL A 235 3.09 17.22 -11.54
N ALA A 236 3.03 17.05 -10.22
CA ALA A 236 2.82 15.75 -9.60
C ALA A 236 1.57 15.75 -8.71
N ILE A 237 0.83 14.66 -8.74
CA ILE A 237 -0.29 14.34 -7.85
C ILE A 237 0.03 12.97 -7.25
N VAL A 238 -0.01 12.89 -5.92
CA VAL A 238 0.13 11.61 -5.22
C VAL A 238 -1.24 11.18 -4.72
N LEU A 239 -1.60 9.94 -5.00
CA LEU A 239 -2.77 9.30 -4.42
C LEU A 239 -2.31 8.51 -3.19
N GLU A 240 -3.11 8.61 -2.14
CA GLU A 240 -2.79 8.00 -0.86
C GLU A 240 -4.07 7.66 -0.09
N VAL A 241 -4.00 6.80 0.90
CA VAL A 241 -5.10 6.53 1.82
C VAL A 241 -5.07 7.51 3.00
N ASP A 242 -6.24 7.81 3.54
CA ASP A 242 -6.39 8.69 4.70
C ASP A 242 -7.11 7.96 5.84
N ILE A 243 -6.92 8.45 7.05
CA ILE A 243 -7.56 7.91 8.26
C ILE A 243 -9.06 8.23 8.21
N ALA A 244 -9.92 7.21 8.29
CA ALA A 244 -11.36 7.41 8.43
C ALA A 244 -11.71 7.99 9.79
N GLY A 245 -12.14 9.25 9.82
CA GLY A 245 -12.48 9.99 11.05
C GLY A 245 -13.86 9.67 11.61
N ASP A 246 -14.62 8.78 10.98
CA ASP A 246 -15.96 8.34 11.43
C ASP A 246 -15.93 6.98 12.14
N VAL A 247 -14.77 6.57 12.65
CA VAL A 247 -14.66 5.38 13.51
C VAL A 247 -14.74 5.74 15.00
N PRO A 248 -15.19 4.80 15.86
CA PRO A 248 -15.32 5.06 17.30
C PRO A 248 -14.00 5.50 17.94
N GLY A 249 -14.05 6.54 18.76
CA GLY A 249 -12.91 7.04 19.53
C GLY A 249 -12.10 8.14 18.84
N ILE A 250 -12.33 8.43 17.57
CA ILE A 250 -11.67 9.54 16.86
C ILE A 250 -12.49 10.82 16.98
N LYS A 251 -11.83 11.93 17.31
CA LYS A 251 -12.45 13.25 17.35
C LYS A 251 -12.35 13.95 15.99
N PRO A 252 -13.28 14.84 15.62
CA PRO A 252 -13.24 15.54 14.32
C PRO A 252 -11.96 16.33 14.04
N GLN A 253 -11.23 16.73 15.08
CA GLN A 253 -9.94 17.43 14.94
C GLN A 253 -8.76 16.46 14.65
N GLU A 254 -8.92 15.17 14.94
CA GLU A 254 -7.86 14.17 14.81
C GLU A 254 -7.85 13.57 13.41
N ALA A 255 -9.04 13.35 12.80
CA ALA A 255 -9.19 12.97 11.41
C ALA A 255 -10.50 13.53 10.84
N GLN A 256 -10.43 14.16 9.69
CA GLN A 256 -11.56 14.90 9.10
C GLN A 256 -12.29 14.07 8.03
N THR A 257 -11.56 13.20 7.32
CA THR A 257 -12.09 12.42 6.20
C THR A 257 -13.04 11.33 6.67
N LYS A 258 -14.14 11.12 5.94
CA LYS A 258 -15.16 10.10 6.24
C LYS A 258 -15.38 9.20 5.06
N MET A 259 -15.56 7.92 5.32
CA MET A 259 -15.85 6.93 4.28
C MET A 259 -17.12 7.27 3.49
N GLY A 260 -17.06 7.13 2.17
CA GLY A 260 -18.21 7.35 1.29
C GLY A 260 -18.62 8.82 1.12
N LYS A 261 -17.86 9.79 1.63
CA LYS A 261 -18.17 11.22 1.51
C LYS A 261 -17.34 11.95 0.44
N GLY A 262 -16.70 11.22 -0.43
CA GLY A 262 -15.84 11.74 -1.49
C GLY A 262 -14.34 11.63 -1.15
N PRO A 263 -13.47 11.92 -2.13
CA PRO A 263 -12.03 11.86 -1.91
C PRO A 263 -11.57 12.93 -0.90
N GLY A 264 -10.50 12.60 -0.16
CA GLY A 264 -9.76 13.53 0.67
C GLY A 264 -8.73 14.31 -0.17
N LEU A 265 -8.51 15.57 0.15
CA LEU A 265 -7.36 16.34 -0.29
C LEU A 265 -6.51 16.64 0.94
N ILE A 266 -5.35 16.01 1.02
CA ILE A 266 -4.39 16.23 2.09
C ILE A 266 -3.74 17.60 1.89
N THR A 267 -3.95 18.49 2.86
CA THR A 267 -3.43 19.87 2.82
C THR A 267 -2.16 20.06 3.65
N TYR A 268 -1.78 19.02 4.39
CA TYR A 268 -0.57 18.94 5.17
C TYR A 268 -0.36 17.50 5.65
N ASP A 269 0.86 17.00 5.55
CA ASP A 269 1.36 15.86 6.31
C ASP A 269 2.75 16.16 6.90
N ARG A 270 3.39 15.19 7.55
CA ARG A 270 4.69 15.41 8.19
C ARG A 270 5.81 15.74 7.19
N SER A 271 5.71 15.27 5.96
CA SER A 271 6.70 15.41 4.90
C SER A 271 6.34 16.47 3.87
N MET A 272 5.05 16.82 3.72
CA MET A 272 4.54 17.59 2.60
C MET A 272 3.70 18.80 3.02
N ILE A 273 3.94 19.94 2.34
CA ILE A 273 3.03 21.08 2.23
C ILE A 273 2.78 21.26 0.74
N PRO A 274 1.54 21.10 0.24
CA PRO A 274 1.27 21.14 -1.20
C PRO A 274 1.53 22.52 -1.80
N ASN A 275 1.84 22.56 -3.09
CA ASN A 275 1.87 23.80 -3.84
C ASN A 275 0.51 24.50 -3.75
N GLN A 276 0.47 25.70 -3.14
CA GLN A 276 -0.79 26.37 -2.80
C GLN A 276 -1.63 26.74 -4.04
N PRO A 277 -1.08 27.33 -5.12
CA PRO A 277 -1.83 27.57 -6.35
C PRO A 277 -2.42 26.29 -6.96
N PHE A 278 -1.68 25.21 -6.97
CA PHE A 278 -2.15 23.93 -7.50
C PHE A 278 -3.24 23.31 -6.61
N LYS A 279 -3.10 23.37 -5.31
CA LYS A 279 -4.13 22.94 -4.36
C LYS A 279 -5.46 23.67 -4.61
N GLU A 280 -5.44 25.00 -4.75
CA GLU A 280 -6.65 25.79 -5.05
C GLU A 280 -7.23 25.42 -6.43
N PHE A 281 -6.39 25.13 -7.41
CA PHE A 281 -6.84 24.62 -8.73
C PHE A 281 -7.58 23.30 -8.59
N VAL A 282 -7.09 22.35 -7.78
CA VAL A 282 -7.74 21.06 -7.53
C VAL A 282 -9.09 21.25 -6.83
N ILE A 283 -9.16 22.14 -5.83
CA ILE A 283 -10.41 22.46 -5.10
C ILE A 283 -11.45 23.05 -6.08
N GLU A 284 -11.07 24.01 -6.89
CA GLU A 284 -12.01 24.63 -7.84
C GLU A 284 -12.44 23.65 -8.94
N THR A 285 -11.53 22.79 -9.41
CA THR A 285 -11.86 21.71 -10.36
C THR A 285 -12.87 20.73 -9.77
N ALA A 286 -12.67 20.29 -8.53
CA ALA A 286 -13.61 19.42 -7.85
C ALA A 286 -15.00 20.05 -7.71
N LYS A 287 -15.04 21.35 -7.37
CA LYS A 287 -16.28 22.12 -7.26
C LYS A 287 -17.00 22.22 -8.61
N GLN A 288 -16.29 22.53 -9.69
CA GLN A 288 -16.85 22.61 -11.05
C GLN A 288 -17.37 21.24 -11.52
N ALA A 289 -16.64 20.18 -11.18
CA ALA A 289 -17.05 18.80 -11.49
C ALA A 289 -18.11 18.24 -10.53
N GLN A 290 -18.54 19.01 -9.53
CA GLN A 290 -19.50 18.60 -8.49
C GLN A 290 -19.02 17.36 -7.70
N ILE A 291 -17.71 17.20 -7.53
CA ILE A 291 -17.11 16.14 -6.71
C ILE A 291 -17.06 16.61 -5.25
N PRO A 292 -17.64 15.85 -4.31
CA PRO A 292 -17.64 16.23 -2.89
C PRO A 292 -16.25 16.00 -2.28
N LEU A 293 -15.37 17.01 -2.40
CA LEU A 293 -14.01 16.96 -1.87
C LEU A 293 -14.00 17.23 -0.37
N GLN A 294 -13.22 16.44 0.37
CA GLN A 294 -12.97 16.62 1.80
C GLN A 294 -11.55 17.15 2.01
N LEU A 295 -11.37 18.17 2.86
CA LEU A 295 -10.03 18.66 3.20
C LEU A 295 -9.53 17.93 4.45
N SER A 296 -8.30 17.46 4.41
CA SER A 296 -7.68 16.66 5.47
C SER A 296 -6.28 17.16 5.82
N GLN A 297 -5.84 16.81 7.03
CA GLN A 297 -4.49 17.01 7.53
C GLN A 297 -4.06 15.78 8.32
N MET A 298 -2.85 15.31 8.08
CA MET A 298 -2.25 14.21 8.81
C MET A 298 -1.06 14.73 9.64
N ALA A 299 -1.19 14.72 10.96
CA ALA A 299 -0.11 15.17 11.85
C ALA A 299 1.06 14.16 11.96
N GLY A 300 0.83 12.92 11.58
CA GLY A 300 1.82 11.84 11.58
C GLY A 300 1.83 11.10 10.25
N GLY A 301 2.94 10.44 9.92
CA GLY A 301 3.13 9.79 8.63
C GLY A 301 3.65 10.77 7.57
N GLY A 302 3.99 10.23 6.42
CA GLY A 302 4.38 10.95 5.21
C GLY A 302 3.77 10.24 4.02
N THR A 303 3.82 10.86 2.87
CA THR A 303 3.36 10.30 1.59
C THR A 303 4.44 10.51 0.53
N ASP A 304 4.31 9.89 -0.60
CA ASP A 304 5.18 10.06 -1.78
C ASP A 304 5.14 11.50 -2.39
N ALA A 305 4.38 12.43 -1.76
CA ALA A 305 4.21 13.81 -2.21
C ALA A 305 5.33 14.77 -1.77
#